data_044ffcafe5f47eccaa576998376bd6c8
#
_entry.id   044ffcafe5f47eccaa576998376bd6c8
#
_cell.length_a   1.000
_cell.length_b   1.000
_cell.length_c   1.000
_cell.angle_alpha   90.00
_cell.angle_beta   90.00
_cell.angle_gamma   90.00
#
_symmetry.space_group_name_H-M   'P 1'
#
loop_
_entity.id
_entity.type
_entity.pdbx_description
1 polymer ?
#
loop_
_entity_poly.entity_id
_entity_poly.type
_entity_poly.pdbx_seq_one_letter_code
_entity_poly.pdbx_strand_id
1 'polypeptide(L)'
;MSGEGLIAEPRAVHSSVGHARLKELMHRGTEFLGCGIAIMGGAMSWVSERNLVSAISNAGGFGVIACGAMTPELLDIEIAETKSRTTRPFGVNLITMHPQLSELIETCAKHGVGHVVLAGGLPPAGAIERIKSSGAKLMAFAPALALAKKLMRSNVDALVIEGMEAGGHIGPVSTSVLAQEILPNVSKDIPVFVAGGIGRGEAIAAYLEMGAVGVQLGTRFVCATESIAHQNFKKAFIRASARDAIPSVQIDPRLPVIPVRALKNQEMVNFAAKQREVAQRLDEGAIEMAEAQLQIEHYWAGALRRAVIDGDVESGSVMAGQSVGMVNREEPVAAIIQELVDEAAAALESRG
;
A
#
# COMPACT_ATOMS: atom_id res chain seq x y z
N MET A 1 -39.61 -17.48 35.11
CA MET A 1 -38.28 -17.05 35.63
C MET A 1 -37.52 -16.51 34.44
N SER A 2 -37.46 -15.20 34.43
CA SER A 2 -36.86 -14.37 33.36
C SER A 2 -35.32 -14.38 33.49
N GLY A 3 -34.63 -14.85 32.45
CA GLY A 3 -33.21 -14.76 32.33
C GLY A 3 -32.84 -13.45 31.63
N GLU A 4 -32.46 -12.44 32.39
CA GLU A 4 -31.87 -11.22 31.88
C GLU A 4 -30.46 -11.51 31.39
N GLY A 5 -30.25 -11.40 30.05
CA GLY A 5 -28.91 -11.42 29.44
C GLY A 5 -28.19 -10.14 29.80
N LEU A 6 -27.17 -10.24 30.61
CA LEU A 6 -26.19 -9.18 30.86
C LEU A 6 -25.48 -8.82 29.53
N ILE A 7 -25.89 -7.69 28.99
CA ILE A 7 -25.12 -7.01 27.92
C ILE A 7 -23.86 -6.46 28.64
N ALA A 8 -22.70 -7.04 28.36
CA ALA A 8 -21.43 -6.53 28.84
C ALA A 8 -21.23 -5.11 28.26
N GLU A 9 -21.15 -4.11 29.14
CA GLU A 9 -20.77 -2.76 28.76
C GLU A 9 -19.36 -2.78 28.11
N PRO A 10 -19.15 -1.97 27.06
CA PRO A 10 -17.82 -1.86 26.45
C PRO A 10 -16.86 -1.35 27.52
N ARG A 11 -15.78 -2.12 27.77
CA ARG A 11 -14.69 -1.71 28.65
C ARG A 11 -14.22 -0.32 28.22
N ALA A 12 -14.34 0.66 29.09
CA ALA A 12 -13.73 1.96 28.90
C ALA A 12 -12.23 1.75 28.69
N VAL A 13 -11.72 2.09 27.52
CA VAL A 13 -10.31 2.09 27.20
C VAL A 13 -9.70 3.19 28.07
N HIS A 14 -9.10 2.82 29.20
CA HIS A 14 -8.25 3.74 29.94
C HIS A 14 -7.13 4.14 28.98
N SER A 15 -7.11 5.41 28.55
CA SER A 15 -6.03 5.96 27.74
C SER A 15 -4.73 5.86 28.56
N SER A 16 -3.90 4.85 28.26
CA SER A 16 -2.58 4.74 28.87
C SER A 16 -1.68 5.89 28.40
N VAL A 17 -0.59 6.13 29.10
CA VAL A 17 0.44 7.12 28.68
C VAL A 17 0.91 6.82 27.24
N GLY A 18 1.06 5.55 26.91
CA GLY A 18 1.44 5.11 25.57
C GLY A 18 0.44 5.49 24.49
N HIS A 19 -0.88 5.37 24.73
CA HIS A 19 -1.90 5.82 23.79
C HIS A 19 -1.89 7.35 23.58
N ALA A 20 -1.71 8.12 24.67
CA ALA A 20 -1.58 9.58 24.57
C ALA A 20 -0.36 9.97 23.72
N ARG A 21 0.77 9.30 23.95
CA ARG A 21 2.01 9.51 23.20
C ARG A 21 1.85 9.12 21.74
N LEU A 22 1.22 7.98 21.44
CA LEU A 22 0.93 7.54 20.07
C LEU A 22 0.08 8.58 19.33
N LYS A 23 -0.97 9.08 19.97
CA LYS A 23 -1.83 10.13 19.40
C LYS A 23 -1.05 11.43 19.11
N GLU A 24 -0.16 11.84 20.00
CA GLU A 24 0.72 12.99 19.80
C GLU A 24 1.62 12.80 18.57
N LEU A 25 2.32 11.66 18.49
CA LEU A 25 3.22 11.36 17.37
C LEU A 25 2.50 11.27 16.03
N MET A 26 1.27 10.75 16.00
CA MET A 26 0.44 10.64 14.79
C MET A 26 -0.32 11.93 14.45
N HIS A 27 -0.29 12.98 15.27
CA HIS A 27 -1.17 14.14 15.11
C HIS A 27 -1.09 14.78 13.73
N ARG A 28 0.11 15.05 13.22
CA ARG A 28 0.30 15.62 11.87
C ARG A 28 -0.24 14.71 10.77
N GLY A 29 -0.11 13.39 10.93
CA GLY A 29 -0.61 12.39 9.98
C GLY A 29 -2.14 12.31 10.01
N THR A 30 -2.75 12.26 11.19
CA THR A 30 -4.21 12.22 11.33
C THR A 30 -4.87 13.50 10.85
N GLU A 31 -4.27 14.67 11.10
CA GLU A 31 -4.73 15.96 10.59
C GLU A 31 -4.63 16.03 9.05
N PHE A 32 -3.52 15.53 8.49
CA PHE A 32 -3.34 15.49 7.05
C PHE A 32 -4.37 14.59 6.38
N LEU A 33 -4.57 13.37 6.88
CA LEU A 33 -5.49 12.38 6.31
C LEU A 33 -6.96 12.65 6.65
N GLY A 34 -7.24 13.40 7.72
CA GLY A 34 -8.59 13.60 8.24
C GLY A 34 -9.17 12.35 8.92
N CYS A 35 -8.33 11.47 9.45
CA CYS A 35 -8.71 10.19 10.07
C CYS A 35 -8.36 10.13 11.56
N GLY A 36 -8.80 9.09 12.26
CA GLY A 36 -8.54 8.94 13.69
C GLY A 36 -7.15 8.38 14.02
N ILE A 37 -6.59 7.59 13.13
CA ILE A 37 -5.33 6.86 13.30
C ILE A 37 -4.55 6.94 11.99
N ALA A 38 -3.30 7.40 12.02
CA ALA A 38 -2.48 7.57 10.82
C ALA A 38 -1.88 6.23 10.34
N ILE A 39 -2.75 5.23 10.16
CA ILE A 39 -2.47 3.93 9.54
C ILE A 39 -3.21 3.89 8.20
N MET A 40 -2.45 3.85 7.11
CA MET A 40 -2.98 3.77 5.76
C MET A 40 -3.04 2.31 5.30
N GLY A 41 -4.09 1.95 4.58
CA GLY A 41 -4.11 0.74 3.76
C GLY A 41 -3.32 0.98 2.47
N GLY A 42 -2.35 0.14 2.18
CA GLY A 42 -1.61 0.20 0.92
C GLY A 42 -2.48 -0.12 -0.29
N ALA A 43 -2.20 0.54 -1.40
CA ALA A 43 -2.90 0.30 -2.66
C ALA A 43 -2.44 -1.02 -3.30
N MET A 44 -3.13 -2.09 -3.02
CA MET A 44 -2.87 -3.43 -3.55
C MET A 44 -3.83 -3.72 -4.70
N SER A 45 -3.32 -3.82 -5.93
CA SER A 45 -4.15 -4.12 -7.11
C SER A 45 -4.99 -5.39 -6.88
N TRP A 46 -6.29 -5.32 -7.23
CA TRP A 46 -7.31 -6.36 -7.04
C TRP A 46 -7.71 -6.64 -5.58
N VAL A 47 -7.01 -6.10 -4.58
CA VAL A 47 -7.30 -6.31 -3.15
C VAL A 47 -7.87 -5.06 -2.51
N SER A 48 -7.27 -3.88 -2.78
CA SER A 48 -7.69 -2.60 -2.19
C SER A 48 -8.80 -1.98 -3.03
N GLU A 49 -9.99 -2.48 -2.84
CA GLU A 49 -11.24 -2.08 -3.49
C GLU A 49 -12.27 -1.61 -2.43
N ARG A 50 -13.47 -1.29 -2.86
CA ARG A 50 -14.55 -0.67 -2.05
C ARG A 50 -14.76 -1.29 -0.66
N ASN A 51 -14.68 -2.63 -0.52
CA ASN A 51 -14.96 -3.28 0.76
C ASN A 51 -13.79 -3.10 1.74
N LEU A 52 -12.57 -3.43 1.34
CA LEU A 52 -11.41 -3.28 2.20
C LEU A 52 -11.13 -1.80 2.52
N VAL A 53 -11.21 -0.92 1.52
CA VAL A 53 -10.96 0.51 1.68
C VAL A 53 -11.95 1.14 2.66
N SER A 54 -13.25 0.89 2.49
CA SER A 54 -14.27 1.40 3.42
C SER A 54 -14.11 0.83 4.84
N ALA A 55 -13.76 -0.46 4.97
CA ALA A 55 -13.54 -1.08 6.27
C ALA A 55 -12.36 -0.44 7.02
N ILE A 56 -11.23 -0.18 6.34
CA ILE A 56 -10.07 0.52 6.93
C ILE A 56 -10.46 1.93 7.38
N SER A 57 -11.17 2.68 6.54
CA SER A 57 -11.63 4.04 6.87
C SER A 57 -12.63 4.05 8.03
N ASN A 58 -13.58 3.11 8.05
CA ASN A 58 -14.56 2.96 9.14
C ASN A 58 -13.93 2.54 10.46
N ALA A 59 -12.83 1.79 10.42
CA ALA A 59 -12.04 1.42 11.61
C ALA A 59 -11.14 2.56 12.13
N GLY A 60 -11.22 3.75 11.53
CA GLY A 60 -10.48 4.95 11.96
C GLY A 60 -9.14 5.15 11.26
N GLY A 61 -8.70 4.21 10.43
CA GLY A 61 -7.54 4.35 9.55
C GLY A 61 -7.85 5.13 8.28
N PHE A 62 -7.03 4.93 7.25
CA PHE A 62 -7.17 5.59 5.96
C PHE A 62 -7.04 4.59 4.81
N GLY A 63 -8.15 4.19 4.21
CA GLY A 63 -8.17 3.28 3.07
C GLY A 63 -7.74 3.99 1.78
N VAL A 64 -7.08 3.27 0.86
CA VAL A 64 -6.67 3.80 -0.45
C VAL A 64 -7.07 2.83 -1.55
N ILE A 65 -7.91 3.28 -2.50
CA ILE A 65 -8.31 2.49 -3.67
C ILE A 65 -7.09 2.30 -4.58
N ALA A 66 -6.85 1.06 -5.02
CA ALA A 66 -5.77 0.73 -5.95
C ALA A 66 -6.25 0.80 -7.41
N CYS A 67 -5.87 1.85 -8.12
CA CYS A 67 -6.33 2.09 -9.49
C CYS A 67 -5.36 1.58 -10.59
N GLY A 68 -4.28 0.87 -10.23
CA GLY A 68 -3.23 0.51 -11.20
C GLY A 68 -3.67 -0.34 -12.40
N ALA A 69 -4.80 -1.05 -12.30
CA ALA A 69 -5.37 -1.87 -13.37
C ALA A 69 -6.83 -1.48 -13.73
N MET A 70 -7.29 -0.30 -13.30
CA MET A 70 -8.66 0.16 -13.53
C MET A 70 -8.75 1.10 -14.72
N THR A 71 -9.84 1.01 -15.49
CA THR A 71 -10.24 2.06 -16.40
C THR A 71 -10.93 3.20 -15.65
N PRO A 72 -11.10 4.39 -16.26
CA PRO A 72 -11.84 5.50 -15.66
C PRO A 72 -13.27 5.12 -15.25
N GLU A 73 -13.96 4.29 -16.04
CA GLU A 73 -15.32 3.82 -15.77
C GLU A 73 -15.35 2.91 -14.53
N LEU A 74 -14.37 2.02 -14.41
CA LEU A 74 -14.28 1.15 -13.23
C LEU A 74 -13.94 1.94 -11.97
N LEU A 75 -13.03 2.92 -12.08
CA LEU A 75 -12.70 3.81 -10.96
C LEU A 75 -13.92 4.64 -10.53
N ASP A 76 -14.72 5.14 -11.48
CA ASP A 76 -15.97 5.87 -11.19
C ASP A 76 -16.91 5.03 -10.32
N ILE A 77 -17.10 3.78 -10.68
CA ILE A 77 -17.90 2.81 -9.91
C ILE A 77 -17.28 2.56 -8.54
N GLU A 78 -15.97 2.30 -8.47
CA GLU A 78 -15.29 1.99 -7.20
C GLU A 78 -15.36 3.16 -6.21
N ILE A 79 -15.19 4.39 -6.65
CA ILE A 79 -15.31 5.57 -5.80
C ILE A 79 -16.76 5.72 -5.29
N ALA A 80 -17.75 5.62 -6.18
CA ALA A 80 -19.16 5.73 -5.83
C ALA A 80 -19.57 4.67 -4.80
N GLU A 81 -19.17 3.42 -5.03
CA GLU A 81 -19.43 2.30 -4.15
C GLU A 81 -18.71 2.40 -2.81
N THR A 82 -17.47 2.92 -2.78
CA THR A 82 -16.76 3.20 -1.52
C THR A 82 -17.50 4.26 -0.71
N LYS A 83 -17.92 5.36 -1.35
CA LYS A 83 -18.71 6.42 -0.70
C LYS A 83 -20.06 5.95 -0.14
N SER A 84 -20.66 4.94 -0.75
CA SER A 84 -21.90 4.34 -0.23
C SER A 84 -21.68 3.53 1.07
N ARG A 85 -20.44 3.08 1.32
CA ARG A 85 -20.06 2.23 2.47
C ARG A 85 -19.41 3.00 3.61
N THR A 86 -18.88 4.20 3.32
CA THR A 86 -18.23 5.01 4.35
C THR A 86 -18.43 6.50 4.11
N THR A 87 -18.62 7.25 5.20
CA THR A 87 -18.57 8.71 5.24
C THR A 87 -17.20 9.22 5.68
N ARG A 88 -16.27 8.30 5.99
CA ARG A 88 -14.91 8.62 6.41
C ARG A 88 -14.01 8.92 5.21
N PRO A 89 -12.94 9.71 5.38
CA PRO A 89 -11.97 9.98 4.32
C PRO A 89 -11.30 8.71 3.81
N PHE A 90 -11.04 8.68 2.50
CA PHE A 90 -10.23 7.68 1.82
C PHE A 90 -9.49 8.33 0.64
N GLY A 91 -8.47 7.65 0.11
CA GLY A 91 -7.70 8.10 -1.02
C GLY A 91 -7.84 7.21 -2.25
N VAL A 92 -7.29 7.68 -3.36
CA VAL A 92 -7.16 6.93 -4.61
C VAL A 92 -5.70 6.93 -5.04
N ASN A 93 -5.13 5.74 -5.27
CA ASN A 93 -3.78 5.61 -5.82
C ASN A 93 -3.85 5.57 -7.34
N LEU A 94 -3.06 6.41 -8.00
CA LEU A 94 -2.88 6.47 -9.45
C LEU A 94 -1.42 6.15 -9.80
N ILE A 95 -1.23 5.43 -10.89
CA ILE A 95 0.11 5.10 -11.41
C ILE A 95 0.51 6.15 -12.44
N THR A 96 1.67 6.77 -12.26
CA THR A 96 2.16 7.86 -13.13
C THR A 96 2.31 7.47 -14.60
N MET A 97 2.57 6.20 -14.89
CA MET A 97 2.69 5.66 -16.24
C MET A 97 1.39 5.08 -16.81
N HIS A 98 0.27 5.23 -16.11
CA HIS A 98 -1.01 4.72 -16.61
C HIS A 98 -1.42 5.46 -17.90
N PRO A 99 -1.79 4.76 -18.99
CA PRO A 99 -2.09 5.39 -20.28
C PRO A 99 -3.26 6.38 -20.20
N GLN A 100 -4.21 6.15 -19.30
CA GLN A 100 -5.38 7.00 -19.07
C GLN A 100 -5.27 7.83 -17.79
N LEU A 101 -4.04 8.21 -17.36
CA LEU A 101 -3.84 8.96 -16.12
C LEU A 101 -4.66 10.25 -16.06
N SER A 102 -4.79 10.94 -17.19
CA SER A 102 -5.55 12.19 -17.27
C SER A 102 -7.02 12.01 -16.93
N GLU A 103 -7.65 11.01 -17.51
CA GLU A 103 -9.06 10.66 -17.33
C GLU A 103 -9.31 10.12 -15.90
N LEU A 104 -8.34 9.38 -15.35
CA LEU A 104 -8.40 8.93 -13.96
C LEU A 104 -8.33 10.10 -12.96
N ILE A 105 -7.50 11.13 -13.24
CA ILE A 105 -7.45 12.36 -12.45
C ILE A 105 -8.80 13.09 -12.53
N GLU A 106 -9.39 13.19 -13.71
CA GLU A 106 -10.71 13.81 -13.91
C GLU A 106 -11.82 13.05 -13.17
N THR A 107 -11.76 11.72 -13.17
CA THR A 107 -12.69 10.88 -12.41
C THR A 107 -12.56 11.15 -10.91
N CYS A 108 -11.35 11.24 -10.36
CA CYS A 108 -11.12 11.63 -8.97
C CYS A 108 -11.69 13.02 -8.66
N ALA A 109 -11.46 14.00 -9.55
CA ALA A 109 -11.96 15.36 -9.41
C ALA A 109 -13.50 15.43 -9.46
N LYS A 110 -14.14 14.72 -10.39
CA LYS A 110 -15.61 14.59 -10.51
C LYS A 110 -16.24 14.11 -9.21
N HIS A 111 -15.61 13.17 -8.55
CA HIS A 111 -16.08 12.64 -7.27
C HIS A 111 -15.64 13.46 -6.05
N GLY A 112 -14.84 14.52 -6.21
CA GLY A 112 -14.31 15.27 -5.07
C GLY A 112 -13.47 14.40 -4.13
N VAL A 113 -12.60 13.54 -4.68
CA VAL A 113 -11.66 12.71 -3.91
C VAL A 113 -10.72 13.64 -3.16
N GLY A 114 -10.68 13.52 -1.83
CA GLY A 114 -9.88 14.43 -0.99
C GLY A 114 -8.37 14.15 -1.00
N HIS A 115 -7.94 12.96 -1.39
CA HIS A 115 -6.53 12.57 -1.39
C HIS A 115 -6.20 11.68 -2.59
N VAL A 116 -5.17 12.06 -3.33
CA VAL A 116 -4.60 11.27 -4.43
C VAL A 116 -3.18 10.85 -4.06
N VAL A 117 -2.86 9.58 -4.29
CA VAL A 117 -1.53 9.02 -4.05
C VAL A 117 -0.91 8.65 -5.39
N LEU A 118 0.18 9.30 -5.79
CA LEU A 118 0.89 8.97 -7.02
C LEU A 118 2.04 8.00 -6.77
N ALA A 119 2.05 6.91 -7.51
CA ALA A 119 3.12 5.91 -7.53
C ALA A 119 3.67 5.70 -8.94
N GLY A 120 4.89 5.15 -9.07
CA GLY A 120 5.50 4.86 -10.37
C GLY A 120 6.47 5.94 -10.87
N GLY A 121 7.07 6.70 -9.96
CA GLY A 121 8.14 7.66 -10.28
C GLY A 121 7.66 9.11 -10.38
N LEU A 122 8.34 9.90 -11.20
CA LEU A 122 8.01 11.32 -11.36
C LEU A 122 6.69 11.48 -12.12
N PRO A 123 5.75 12.29 -11.58
CA PRO A 123 4.53 12.59 -12.28
C PRO A 123 4.79 13.32 -13.61
N PRO A 124 4.01 13.04 -14.66
CA PRO A 124 4.12 13.79 -15.92
C PRO A 124 3.74 15.27 -15.71
N ALA A 125 4.19 16.12 -16.64
CA ALA A 125 3.92 17.56 -16.59
C ALA A 125 2.41 17.84 -16.48
N GLY A 126 2.03 18.75 -15.60
CA GLY A 126 0.64 19.16 -15.36
C GLY A 126 -0.22 18.21 -14.53
N ALA A 127 0.22 16.97 -14.25
CA ALA A 127 -0.56 16.04 -13.43
C ALA A 127 -0.75 16.55 -12.00
N ILE A 128 0.31 17.04 -11.37
CA ILE A 128 0.27 17.62 -10.01
C ILE A 128 -0.69 18.81 -9.96
N GLU A 129 -0.57 19.71 -10.91
CA GLU A 129 -1.41 20.91 -10.97
C GLU A 129 -2.90 20.55 -11.12
N ARG A 130 -3.23 19.60 -11.99
CA ARG A 130 -4.63 19.12 -12.19
C ARG A 130 -5.18 18.46 -10.91
N ILE A 131 -4.41 17.64 -10.22
CA ILE A 131 -4.83 17.04 -8.95
C ILE A 131 -5.08 18.14 -7.92
N LYS A 132 -4.17 19.08 -7.77
CA LYS A 132 -4.30 20.14 -6.77
C LYS A 132 -5.40 21.14 -7.10
N SER A 133 -5.65 21.44 -8.36
CA SER A 133 -6.76 22.31 -8.77
C SER A 133 -8.15 21.74 -8.49
N SER A 134 -8.26 20.41 -8.31
CA SER A 134 -9.50 19.77 -7.85
C SER A 134 -9.73 19.90 -6.33
N GLY A 135 -8.78 20.46 -5.58
CA GLY A 135 -8.83 20.57 -4.12
C GLY A 135 -8.30 19.33 -3.38
N ALA A 136 -7.84 18.30 -4.10
CA ALA A 136 -7.26 17.11 -3.50
C ALA A 136 -5.87 17.38 -2.93
N LYS A 137 -5.57 16.79 -1.77
CA LYS A 137 -4.22 16.68 -1.23
C LYS A 137 -3.46 15.60 -2.00
N LEU A 138 -2.20 15.87 -2.32
CA LEU A 138 -1.37 14.98 -3.13
C LEU A 138 -0.26 14.36 -2.30
N MET A 139 -0.22 13.03 -2.29
CA MET A 139 0.88 12.23 -1.78
C MET A 139 1.68 11.62 -2.92
N ALA A 140 2.98 11.41 -2.74
CA ALA A 140 3.80 10.73 -3.73
C ALA A 140 4.84 9.79 -3.09
N PHE A 141 5.15 8.69 -3.78
CA PHE A 141 6.17 7.74 -3.33
C PHE A 141 7.58 8.28 -3.61
N ALA A 142 8.45 8.19 -2.60
CA ALA A 142 9.84 8.63 -2.67
C ALA A 142 10.80 7.50 -2.26
N PRO A 143 11.35 6.73 -3.21
CA PRO A 143 12.28 5.62 -2.95
C PRO A 143 13.72 6.08 -2.65
N ALA A 144 14.00 7.38 -2.63
CA ALA A 144 15.31 7.95 -2.33
C ALA A 144 15.20 9.43 -1.91
N LEU A 145 16.15 9.91 -1.12
CA LEU A 145 16.18 11.30 -0.63
C LEU A 145 16.21 12.33 -1.78
N ALA A 146 16.93 12.06 -2.85
CA ALA A 146 16.99 12.96 -4.00
C ALA A 146 15.62 13.15 -4.65
N LEU A 147 14.82 12.07 -4.80
CA LEU A 147 13.48 12.14 -5.32
C LEU A 147 12.52 12.79 -4.33
N ALA A 148 12.64 12.51 -3.02
CA ALA A 148 11.88 13.18 -1.98
C ALA A 148 12.01 14.70 -2.07
N LYS A 149 13.24 15.21 -2.11
CA LYS A 149 13.53 16.66 -2.27
C LYS A 149 12.98 17.23 -3.60
N LYS A 150 13.00 16.47 -4.69
CA LYS A 150 12.43 16.90 -5.97
C LYS A 150 10.91 17.00 -5.91
N LEU A 151 10.23 16.00 -5.35
CA LEU A 151 8.78 15.99 -5.17
C LEU A 151 8.30 17.15 -4.28
N MET A 152 9.01 17.44 -3.18
CA MET A 152 8.71 18.60 -2.34
C MET A 152 8.75 19.92 -3.14
N ARG A 153 9.77 20.10 -3.98
CA ARG A 153 9.84 21.28 -4.88
C ARG A 153 8.74 21.32 -5.94
N SER A 154 8.16 20.17 -6.24
CA SER A 154 7.01 20.05 -7.16
C SER A 154 5.65 20.21 -6.47
N ASN A 155 5.63 20.69 -5.21
CA ASN A 155 4.43 21.02 -4.46
C ASN A 155 3.52 19.82 -4.15
N VAL A 156 4.09 18.64 -3.84
CA VAL A 156 3.34 17.55 -3.21
C VAL A 156 3.09 17.88 -1.73
N ASP A 157 2.01 17.35 -1.16
CA ASP A 157 1.58 17.68 0.21
C ASP A 157 2.07 16.68 1.26
N ALA A 158 2.41 15.46 0.84
CA ALA A 158 3.00 14.43 1.70
C ALA A 158 3.83 13.42 0.87
N LEU A 159 4.70 12.69 1.55
CA LEU A 159 5.51 11.62 0.97
C LEU A 159 5.15 10.26 1.59
N VAL A 160 5.27 9.20 0.79
CA VAL A 160 5.33 7.82 1.26
C VAL A 160 6.72 7.28 0.91
N ILE A 161 7.47 6.80 1.89
CA ILE A 161 8.72 6.08 1.66
C ILE A 161 8.46 4.59 1.83
N GLU A 162 8.91 3.79 0.86
CA GLU A 162 8.64 2.35 0.86
C GLU A 162 9.94 1.56 0.65
N GLY A 163 10.24 0.70 1.63
CA GLY A 163 11.43 -0.14 1.59
C GLY A 163 11.25 -1.45 0.84
N MET A 164 12.39 -2.10 0.58
CA MET A 164 12.45 -3.36 -0.16
C MET A 164 11.68 -4.52 0.48
N GLU A 165 11.27 -4.43 1.75
CA GLU A 165 10.49 -5.44 2.45
C GLU A 165 9.00 -5.43 2.08
N ALA A 166 8.55 -4.44 1.31
CA ALA A 166 7.18 -4.37 0.79
C ALA A 166 6.86 -5.53 -0.16
N GLY A 167 5.59 -5.81 -0.37
CA GLY A 167 5.10 -6.69 -1.42
C GLY A 167 4.82 -5.92 -2.71
N GLY A 168 4.86 -6.60 -3.85
CA GLY A 168 4.72 -5.95 -5.15
C GLY A 168 6.01 -5.28 -5.60
N HIS A 169 5.90 -4.19 -6.35
CA HIS A 169 7.06 -3.46 -6.86
C HIS A 169 7.89 -2.87 -5.72
N ILE A 170 9.18 -3.13 -5.72
CA ILE A 170 10.10 -2.74 -4.64
C ILE A 170 11.34 -2.01 -5.15
N GLY A 171 11.84 -1.08 -4.35
CA GLY A 171 13.19 -0.53 -4.49
C GLY A 171 14.26 -1.43 -3.85
N PRO A 172 15.54 -1.06 -3.99
CA PRO A 172 16.66 -1.89 -3.50
C PRO A 172 17.02 -1.63 -2.03
N VAL A 173 16.44 -0.62 -1.37
CA VAL A 173 16.84 -0.16 -0.04
C VAL A 173 15.85 -0.62 1.02
N SER A 174 16.33 -1.07 2.17
CA SER A 174 15.47 -1.46 3.29
C SER A 174 14.72 -0.27 3.88
N THR A 175 13.53 -0.54 4.42
CA THR A 175 12.67 0.47 5.05
C THR A 175 13.41 1.23 6.16
N SER A 176 14.15 0.50 7.00
CA SER A 176 14.90 1.11 8.10
C SER A 176 16.02 2.05 7.62
N VAL A 177 16.70 1.73 6.52
CA VAL A 177 17.74 2.60 5.95
C VAL A 177 17.13 3.83 5.28
N LEU A 178 16.04 3.66 4.50
CA LEU A 178 15.30 4.79 3.91
C LEU A 178 14.78 5.75 4.99
N ALA A 179 14.24 5.22 6.09
CA ALA A 179 13.76 6.05 7.19
C ALA A 179 14.89 6.89 7.81
N GLN A 180 16.06 6.30 8.05
CA GLN A 180 17.23 7.00 8.57
C GLN A 180 17.77 8.07 7.60
N GLU A 181 17.72 7.79 6.29
CA GLU A 181 18.19 8.75 5.29
C GLU A 181 17.20 9.89 5.06
N ILE A 182 15.91 9.59 4.97
CA ILE A 182 14.90 10.55 4.48
C ILE A 182 14.28 11.35 5.63
N LEU A 183 13.83 10.69 6.72
CA LEU A 183 13.07 11.38 7.78
C LEU A 183 13.82 12.57 8.39
N PRO A 184 15.10 12.49 8.80
CA PRO A 184 15.81 13.63 9.38
C PRO A 184 15.94 14.83 8.44
N ASN A 185 15.86 14.58 7.12
CA ASN A 185 16.08 15.58 6.09
C ASN A 185 14.79 16.28 5.61
N VAL A 186 13.60 15.68 5.80
CA VAL A 186 12.37 16.19 5.18
C VAL A 186 11.14 16.19 6.11
N SER A 187 11.11 15.41 7.18
CA SER A 187 9.89 15.21 7.99
C SER A 187 9.42 16.47 8.73
N LYS A 188 10.29 17.45 8.94
CA LYS A 188 9.92 18.73 9.56
C LYS A 188 9.10 19.61 8.60
N ASP A 189 9.39 19.51 7.31
CA ASP A 189 8.83 20.37 6.27
C ASP A 189 7.57 19.77 5.63
N ILE A 190 7.50 18.42 5.55
CA ILE A 190 6.40 17.70 4.90
C ILE A 190 6.02 16.45 5.70
N PRO A 191 4.73 16.05 5.79
CA PRO A 191 4.33 14.77 6.33
C PRO A 191 4.95 13.60 5.56
N VAL A 192 5.57 12.64 6.27
CA VAL A 192 6.16 11.44 5.68
C VAL A 192 5.55 10.19 6.33
N PHE A 193 4.99 9.31 5.50
CA PHE A 193 4.49 8.00 5.89
C PHE A 193 5.51 6.93 5.52
N VAL A 194 5.68 5.93 6.39
CA VAL A 194 6.62 4.82 6.17
C VAL A 194 5.86 3.57 5.78
N ALA A 195 6.31 2.89 4.73
CA ALA A 195 5.74 1.67 4.19
C ALA A 195 6.80 0.58 3.98
N GLY A 196 6.35 -0.67 3.93
CA GLY A 196 7.21 -1.84 3.69
C GLY A 196 7.67 -2.53 4.98
N GLY A 197 7.43 -3.84 5.08
CA GLY A 197 7.88 -4.68 6.17
C GLY A 197 7.18 -4.50 7.53
N ILE A 198 6.27 -3.55 7.65
CA ILE A 198 5.58 -3.26 8.91
C ILE A 198 4.48 -4.29 9.14
N GLY A 199 4.57 -5.03 10.24
CA GLY A 199 3.60 -6.07 10.62
C GLY A 199 3.15 -6.00 12.06
N ARG A 200 3.83 -5.19 12.92
CA ARG A 200 3.57 -5.05 14.36
C ARG A 200 3.63 -3.59 14.80
N GLY A 201 2.93 -3.29 15.89
CA GLY A 201 2.84 -1.95 16.46
C GLY A 201 4.18 -1.40 16.98
N GLU A 202 5.08 -2.26 17.44
CA GLU A 202 6.42 -1.83 17.90
C GLU A 202 7.25 -1.19 16.77
N ALA A 203 7.06 -1.66 15.52
CA ALA A 203 7.70 -1.06 14.36
C ALA A 203 7.05 0.29 14.02
N ILE A 204 5.73 0.42 14.18
CA ILE A 204 5.02 1.70 14.03
C ILE A 204 5.58 2.73 15.00
N ALA A 205 5.66 2.39 16.30
CA ALA A 205 6.22 3.25 17.34
C ALA A 205 7.64 3.71 16.97
N ALA A 206 8.50 2.80 16.53
CA ALA A 206 9.88 3.12 16.15
C ALA A 206 9.97 4.14 15.00
N TYR A 207 9.17 3.98 13.94
CA TYR A 207 9.18 4.92 12.82
C TYR A 207 8.58 6.29 13.19
N LEU A 208 7.57 6.32 14.06
CA LEU A 208 7.02 7.58 14.57
C LEU A 208 8.06 8.35 15.39
N GLU A 209 8.81 7.67 16.26
CA GLU A 209 9.91 8.27 17.04
C GLU A 209 11.06 8.76 16.13
N MET A 210 11.27 8.15 14.97
CA MET A 210 12.21 8.63 13.95
C MET A 210 11.71 9.87 13.19
N GLY A 211 10.44 10.28 13.37
CA GLY A 211 9.85 11.46 12.75
C GLY A 211 8.86 11.18 11.61
N ALA A 212 8.47 9.93 11.38
CA ALA A 212 7.31 9.63 10.54
C ALA A 212 6.02 10.18 11.18
N VAL A 213 5.03 10.51 10.37
CA VAL A 213 3.72 10.98 10.88
C VAL A 213 2.64 9.90 10.85
N GLY A 214 2.96 8.75 10.28
CA GLY A 214 2.10 7.59 10.14
C GLY A 214 2.76 6.50 9.31
N VAL A 215 2.03 5.44 9.04
CA VAL A 215 2.52 4.26 8.31
C VAL A 215 1.52 3.80 7.26
N GLN A 216 2.03 3.05 6.25
CA GLN A 216 1.19 2.37 5.27
C GLN A 216 1.47 0.86 5.32
N LEU A 217 0.41 0.06 5.42
CA LEU A 217 0.46 -1.39 5.46
C LEU A 217 -0.35 -2.00 4.32
N GLY A 218 0.24 -2.96 3.60
CA GLY A 218 -0.47 -3.77 2.60
C GLY A 218 -0.72 -5.17 3.15
N THR A 219 0.34 -5.93 3.31
CA THR A 219 0.35 -7.37 3.63
C THR A 219 -0.52 -7.74 4.85
N ARG A 220 -0.54 -6.93 5.90
CA ARG A 220 -1.38 -7.17 7.10
C ARG A 220 -2.88 -7.13 6.79
N PHE A 221 -3.32 -6.34 5.82
CA PHE A 221 -4.74 -6.21 5.47
C PHE A 221 -5.22 -7.24 4.42
N VAL A 222 -4.33 -8.00 3.79
CA VAL A 222 -4.72 -9.02 2.79
C VAL A 222 -5.66 -10.07 3.38
N CYS A 223 -5.39 -10.52 4.62
CA CYS A 223 -6.18 -11.51 5.32
C CYS A 223 -7.28 -10.89 6.19
N ALA A 224 -7.68 -9.63 5.92
CA ALA A 224 -8.89 -9.08 6.53
C ALA A 224 -10.13 -9.83 6.07
N THR A 225 -11.13 -9.99 6.97
CA THR A 225 -12.41 -10.63 6.60
C THR A 225 -13.15 -9.86 5.53
N GLU A 226 -12.94 -8.54 5.46
CA GLU A 226 -13.53 -7.65 4.46
C GLU A 226 -12.80 -7.67 3.11
N SER A 227 -11.59 -8.25 3.05
CA SER A 227 -10.85 -8.40 1.79
C SER A 227 -11.51 -9.45 0.88
N ILE A 228 -11.71 -9.09 -0.40
CA ILE A 228 -12.27 -9.99 -1.42
C ILE A 228 -11.27 -11.01 -1.96
N ALA A 229 -10.01 -10.95 -1.54
CA ALA A 229 -8.99 -11.90 -1.99
C ALA A 229 -9.46 -13.35 -1.77
N HIS A 230 -9.25 -14.17 -2.79
CA HIS A 230 -9.67 -15.57 -2.77
C HIS A 230 -9.12 -16.32 -1.55
N GLN A 231 -9.88 -17.27 -1.01
CA GLN A 231 -9.46 -18.00 0.20
C GLN A 231 -8.12 -18.75 0.05
N ASN A 232 -7.77 -19.21 -1.16
CA ASN A 232 -6.47 -19.82 -1.41
C ASN A 232 -5.34 -18.78 -1.27
N PHE A 233 -5.59 -17.52 -1.71
CA PHE A 233 -4.64 -16.42 -1.58
C PHE A 233 -4.40 -16.10 -0.10
N LYS A 234 -5.46 -15.93 0.69
CA LYS A 234 -5.37 -15.71 2.14
C LYS A 234 -4.65 -16.87 2.86
N LYS A 235 -4.97 -18.13 2.50
CA LYS A 235 -4.30 -19.31 3.06
C LYS A 235 -2.81 -19.37 2.72
N ALA A 236 -2.40 -18.92 1.53
CA ALA A 236 -0.99 -18.82 1.17
C ALA A 236 -0.26 -17.82 2.09
N PHE A 237 -0.85 -16.67 2.40
CA PHE A 237 -0.30 -15.70 3.36
C PHE A 237 -0.17 -16.29 4.76
N ILE A 238 -1.23 -16.91 5.30
CA ILE A 238 -1.26 -17.46 6.66
C ILE A 238 -0.20 -18.57 6.87
N ARG A 239 0.17 -19.29 5.81
CA ARG A 239 1.15 -20.37 5.86
C ARG A 239 2.59 -19.90 5.64
N ALA A 240 2.76 -18.71 5.10
CA ALA A 240 4.07 -18.21 4.72
C ALA A 240 4.86 -17.64 5.91
N SER A 241 6.17 -17.70 5.80
CA SER A 241 7.11 -16.98 6.66
C SER A 241 7.77 -15.82 5.91
N ALA A 242 8.41 -14.90 6.62
CA ALA A 242 9.08 -13.74 6.02
C ALA A 242 10.07 -14.13 4.91
N ARG A 243 10.78 -15.26 5.06
CA ARG A 243 11.77 -15.77 4.10
C ARG A 243 11.15 -16.28 2.78
N ASP A 244 9.85 -16.56 2.77
CA ASP A 244 9.15 -17.07 1.59
C ASP A 244 8.76 -15.95 0.64
N ALA A 245 8.74 -14.69 1.11
CA ALA A 245 8.51 -13.49 0.32
C ALA A 245 9.84 -12.99 -0.27
N ILE A 246 10.13 -13.40 -1.52
CA ILE A 246 11.39 -13.13 -2.22
C ILE A 246 11.19 -12.16 -3.39
N PRO A 247 12.20 -11.36 -3.75
CA PRO A 247 12.13 -10.52 -4.95
C PRO A 247 12.28 -11.36 -6.21
N SER A 248 11.60 -10.96 -7.28
CA SER A 248 11.86 -11.49 -8.62
C SER A 248 13.27 -11.11 -9.09
N VAL A 249 13.84 -11.95 -9.95
CA VAL A 249 15.16 -11.72 -10.51
C VAL A 249 15.02 -11.05 -11.88
N GLN A 250 15.78 -9.98 -12.12
CA GLN A 250 15.96 -9.41 -13.45
C GLN A 250 16.93 -10.30 -14.23
N ILE A 251 16.45 -10.89 -15.33
CA ILE A 251 17.27 -11.80 -16.16
C ILE A 251 18.11 -11.02 -17.16
N ASP A 252 17.54 -10.00 -17.79
CA ASP A 252 18.22 -9.17 -18.78
C ASP A 252 18.19 -7.70 -18.35
N PRO A 253 19.34 -7.03 -18.18
CA PRO A 253 19.39 -5.63 -17.73
C PRO A 253 18.81 -4.63 -18.74
N ARG A 254 18.61 -5.03 -20.01
CA ARG A 254 17.96 -4.19 -21.02
C ARG A 254 16.45 -4.10 -20.81
N LEU A 255 15.88 -5.12 -20.17
CA LEU A 255 14.46 -5.12 -19.80
C LEU A 255 14.34 -4.45 -18.42
N PRO A 256 13.82 -3.22 -18.32
CA PRO A 256 13.69 -2.52 -17.05
C PRO A 256 12.55 -3.12 -16.23
N VAL A 257 12.82 -4.29 -15.69
CA VAL A 257 11.89 -4.98 -14.77
C VAL A 257 12.12 -4.42 -13.38
N ILE A 258 11.16 -3.66 -12.86
CA ILE A 258 11.16 -3.30 -11.45
C ILE A 258 10.97 -4.60 -10.66
N PRO A 259 11.86 -4.95 -9.72
CA PRO A 259 11.71 -6.17 -8.94
C PRO A 259 10.36 -6.19 -8.21
N VAL A 260 9.71 -7.35 -8.24
CA VAL A 260 8.44 -7.60 -7.55
C VAL A 260 8.68 -8.61 -6.44
N ARG A 261 8.29 -8.28 -5.22
CA ARG A 261 8.32 -9.23 -4.11
C ARG A 261 7.02 -10.00 -4.02
N ALA A 262 7.13 -11.33 -4.05
CA ALA A 262 6.00 -12.25 -3.94
C ALA A 262 6.41 -13.52 -3.18
N LEU A 263 5.45 -14.33 -2.76
CA LEU A 263 5.73 -15.67 -2.23
C LEU A 263 6.33 -16.55 -3.34
N LYS A 264 7.36 -17.30 -2.96
CA LYS A 264 8.03 -18.25 -3.87
C LYS A 264 7.06 -19.33 -4.31
N ASN A 265 6.79 -19.41 -5.60
CA ASN A 265 5.93 -20.41 -6.23
C ASN A 265 6.36 -20.69 -7.69
N GLN A 266 5.59 -21.47 -8.44
CA GLN A 266 5.86 -21.77 -9.85
C GLN A 266 5.83 -20.50 -10.73
N GLU A 267 5.03 -19.50 -10.35
CA GLU A 267 4.93 -18.24 -11.11
C GLU A 267 6.27 -17.51 -11.23
N MET A 268 7.10 -17.51 -10.18
CA MET A 268 8.43 -16.90 -10.27
C MET A 268 9.35 -17.60 -11.28
N VAL A 269 9.20 -18.91 -11.43
CA VAL A 269 9.92 -19.69 -12.45
C VAL A 269 9.39 -19.36 -13.85
N ASN A 270 8.07 -19.27 -14.00
CA ASN A 270 7.39 -18.89 -15.24
C ASN A 270 7.79 -17.47 -15.67
N PHE A 271 7.86 -16.54 -14.74
CA PHE A 271 8.29 -15.17 -15.03
C PHE A 271 9.74 -15.10 -15.51
N ALA A 272 10.65 -15.86 -14.87
CA ALA A 272 12.03 -15.94 -15.34
C ALA A 272 12.12 -16.54 -16.75
N ALA A 273 11.29 -17.54 -17.05
CA ALA A 273 11.22 -18.12 -18.40
C ALA A 273 10.68 -17.11 -19.42
N LYS A 274 9.62 -16.35 -19.06
CA LYS A 274 9.06 -15.29 -19.91
C LYS A 274 10.07 -14.19 -20.23
N GLN A 275 10.85 -13.75 -19.23
CA GLN A 275 11.91 -12.78 -19.46
C GLN A 275 12.95 -13.29 -20.48
N ARG A 276 13.36 -14.57 -20.39
CA ARG A 276 14.30 -15.17 -21.36
C ARG A 276 13.69 -15.24 -22.77
N GLU A 277 12.44 -15.63 -22.88
CA GLU A 277 11.72 -15.66 -24.18
C GLU A 277 11.69 -14.27 -24.82
N VAL A 278 11.33 -13.25 -24.04
CA VAL A 278 11.25 -11.85 -24.52
C VAL A 278 12.65 -11.34 -24.92
N ALA A 279 13.68 -11.60 -24.10
CA ALA A 279 15.05 -11.23 -24.40
C ALA A 279 15.57 -11.89 -25.69
N GLN A 280 15.29 -13.19 -25.89
CA GLN A 280 15.64 -13.90 -27.11
C GLN A 280 14.97 -13.31 -28.35
N ARG A 281 13.66 -13.04 -28.29
CA ARG A 281 12.95 -12.39 -29.42
C ARG A 281 13.46 -11.00 -29.74
N LEU A 282 13.93 -10.26 -28.73
CA LEU A 282 14.57 -8.96 -28.89
C LEU A 282 15.93 -9.11 -29.59
N ASP A 283 16.74 -10.11 -29.21
CA ASP A 283 18.04 -10.41 -29.82
C ASP A 283 17.90 -10.87 -31.29
N GLU A 284 16.85 -11.60 -31.59
CA GLU A 284 16.49 -12.04 -32.96
C GLU A 284 15.90 -10.90 -33.82
N GLY A 285 15.66 -9.72 -33.25
CA GLY A 285 15.00 -8.61 -33.94
C GLY A 285 13.53 -8.86 -34.27
N ALA A 286 12.88 -9.82 -33.62
CA ALA A 286 11.50 -10.17 -33.82
C ALA A 286 10.51 -9.19 -33.13
N ILE A 287 11.00 -8.44 -32.15
CA ILE A 287 10.26 -7.39 -31.43
C ILE A 287 11.16 -6.22 -31.11
N GLU A 288 10.57 -5.03 -30.97
CA GLU A 288 11.26 -3.82 -30.54
C GLU A 288 11.30 -3.71 -29.00
N MET A 289 12.23 -2.89 -28.48
CA MET A 289 12.41 -2.71 -27.04
C MET A 289 11.12 -2.28 -26.32
N ALA A 290 10.36 -1.36 -26.90
CA ALA A 290 9.10 -0.89 -26.29
C ALA A 290 8.05 -2.01 -26.18
N GLU A 291 7.99 -2.89 -27.19
CA GLU A 291 7.10 -4.05 -27.16
C GLU A 291 7.57 -5.08 -26.14
N ALA A 292 8.89 -5.30 -26.04
CA ALA A 292 9.49 -6.20 -25.04
C ALA A 292 9.12 -5.76 -23.61
N GLN A 293 9.26 -4.47 -23.30
CA GLN A 293 8.90 -3.89 -22.01
C GLN A 293 7.40 -4.08 -21.71
N LEU A 294 6.54 -3.79 -22.68
CA LEU A 294 5.09 -3.93 -22.53
C LEU A 294 4.67 -5.40 -22.27
N GLN A 295 5.31 -6.37 -22.92
CA GLN A 295 5.03 -7.79 -22.66
C GLN A 295 5.36 -8.21 -21.24
N ILE A 296 6.42 -7.68 -20.64
CA ILE A 296 6.79 -7.94 -19.24
C ILE A 296 5.75 -7.34 -18.27
N GLU A 297 5.34 -6.09 -18.49
CA GLU A 297 4.34 -5.41 -17.64
C GLU A 297 2.97 -6.11 -17.69
N HIS A 298 2.49 -6.47 -18.86
CA HIS A 298 1.22 -7.18 -19.03
C HIS A 298 1.23 -8.57 -18.38
N TYR A 299 2.39 -9.23 -18.36
CA TYR A 299 2.54 -10.53 -17.72
C TYR A 299 2.23 -10.46 -16.21
N TRP A 300 2.77 -9.47 -15.52
CA TRP A 300 2.55 -9.28 -14.09
C TRP A 300 1.10 -8.96 -13.72
N ALA A 301 0.47 -8.06 -14.46
CA ALA A 301 -0.91 -7.65 -14.19
C ALA A 301 -1.87 -8.84 -14.25
N GLY A 302 -1.72 -9.70 -15.26
CA GLY A 302 -2.50 -10.93 -15.40
C GLY A 302 -2.23 -11.98 -14.33
N ALA A 303 -0.96 -12.16 -13.95
CA ALA A 303 -0.56 -13.13 -12.95
C ALA A 303 -1.12 -12.79 -11.55
N LEU A 304 -1.09 -11.51 -11.17
CA LEU A 304 -1.65 -11.06 -9.90
C LEU A 304 -3.17 -11.29 -9.83
N ARG A 305 -3.91 -10.93 -10.88
CA ARG A 305 -5.35 -11.16 -10.93
C ARG A 305 -5.71 -12.65 -10.76
N ARG A 306 -5.00 -13.55 -11.46
CA ARG A 306 -5.22 -15.00 -11.31
C ARG A 306 -5.08 -15.46 -9.85
N ALA A 307 -4.06 -14.97 -9.14
CA ALA A 307 -3.86 -15.36 -7.75
C ALA A 307 -4.95 -14.78 -6.83
N VAL A 308 -5.21 -13.47 -6.94
CA VAL A 308 -6.10 -12.75 -6.01
C VAL A 308 -7.57 -13.12 -6.24
N ILE A 309 -8.03 -13.16 -7.49
CA ILE A 309 -9.45 -13.33 -7.84
C ILE A 309 -9.78 -14.80 -8.13
N ASP A 310 -8.97 -15.46 -8.95
CA ASP A 310 -9.28 -16.84 -9.39
C ASP A 310 -8.71 -17.89 -8.39
N GLY A 311 -7.86 -17.47 -7.44
CA GLY A 311 -7.31 -18.34 -6.39
C GLY A 311 -6.22 -19.30 -6.87
N ASP A 312 -5.67 -19.08 -8.07
CA ASP A 312 -4.52 -19.80 -8.59
C ASP A 312 -3.22 -19.27 -7.99
N VAL A 313 -2.84 -19.81 -6.85
CA VAL A 313 -1.64 -19.39 -6.10
C VAL A 313 -0.35 -20.07 -6.58
N GLU A 314 -0.44 -21.04 -7.49
CA GLU A 314 0.73 -21.71 -8.07
C GLU A 314 1.22 -21.01 -9.34
N SER A 315 0.28 -20.67 -10.25
CA SER A 315 0.58 -20.02 -11.54
C SER A 315 0.27 -18.53 -11.55
N GLY A 316 -0.25 -18.00 -10.44
CA GLY A 316 -0.49 -16.58 -10.22
C GLY A 316 0.55 -15.95 -9.29
N SER A 317 0.72 -14.63 -9.40
CA SER A 317 1.63 -13.88 -8.54
C SER A 317 1.01 -13.64 -7.17
N VAL A 318 1.61 -14.19 -6.13
CA VAL A 318 1.18 -13.97 -4.73
C VAL A 318 2.05 -12.87 -4.12
N MET A 319 1.78 -11.61 -4.54
CA MET A 319 2.53 -10.44 -4.07
C MET A 319 2.36 -10.26 -2.57
N ALA A 320 3.43 -10.41 -1.82
CA ALA A 320 3.47 -10.33 -0.36
C ALA A 320 4.77 -9.68 0.11
N GLY A 321 4.69 -8.78 1.09
CA GLY A 321 5.86 -8.26 1.79
C GLY A 321 6.38 -9.24 2.85
N GLN A 322 7.57 -8.98 3.37
CA GLN A 322 8.18 -9.84 4.40
C GLN A 322 7.41 -9.83 5.72
N SER A 323 6.55 -8.83 5.95
CA SER A 323 5.60 -8.83 7.08
C SER A 323 4.56 -9.95 7.00
N VAL A 324 4.52 -10.73 5.92
CA VAL A 324 3.66 -11.93 5.80
C VAL A 324 3.90 -12.92 6.94
N GLY A 325 5.11 -13.02 7.46
CA GLY A 325 5.43 -13.86 8.62
C GLY A 325 4.71 -13.48 9.92
N MET A 326 4.02 -12.33 9.94
CA MET A 326 3.20 -11.84 11.07
C MET A 326 1.70 -11.94 10.77
N VAL A 327 1.31 -12.53 9.64
CA VAL A 327 -0.09 -12.81 9.25
C VAL A 327 -0.39 -14.27 9.54
N ASN A 328 -1.10 -14.56 10.60
CA ASN A 328 -1.31 -15.93 11.08
C ASN A 328 -2.79 -16.37 11.09
N ARG A 329 -3.72 -15.46 10.83
CA ARG A 329 -5.16 -15.72 10.79
C ARG A 329 -5.90 -14.71 9.91
N GLU A 330 -7.12 -15.04 9.56
CA GLU A 330 -8.09 -14.09 9.00
C GLU A 330 -8.84 -13.41 10.16
N GLU A 331 -8.96 -12.08 10.11
CA GLU A 331 -9.58 -11.29 11.18
C GLU A 331 -10.15 -9.97 10.63
N PRO A 332 -11.14 -9.35 11.32
CA PRO A 332 -11.68 -8.06 10.89
C PRO A 332 -10.62 -6.96 10.85
N VAL A 333 -10.74 -6.03 9.90
CA VAL A 333 -9.86 -4.84 9.81
C VAL A 333 -9.79 -4.09 11.15
N ALA A 334 -10.92 -3.94 11.82
CA ALA A 334 -10.97 -3.25 13.13
C ALA A 334 -10.09 -3.93 14.18
N ALA A 335 -10.05 -5.28 14.19
CA ALA A 335 -9.19 -6.04 15.10
C ALA A 335 -7.70 -5.86 14.75
N ILE A 336 -7.37 -5.88 13.46
CA ILE A 336 -5.99 -5.63 12.98
C ILE A 336 -5.50 -4.25 13.42
N ILE A 337 -6.31 -3.21 13.19
CA ILE A 337 -5.95 -1.84 13.57
C ILE A 337 -5.82 -1.71 15.09
N GLN A 338 -6.74 -2.30 15.86
CA GLN A 338 -6.69 -2.25 17.32
C GLN A 338 -5.44 -2.94 17.87
N GLU A 339 -5.11 -4.15 17.38
CA GLU A 339 -3.89 -4.87 17.74
C GLU A 339 -2.64 -4.00 17.50
N LEU A 340 -2.51 -3.41 16.31
CA LEU A 340 -1.37 -2.55 15.96
C LEU A 340 -1.27 -1.29 16.84
N VAL A 341 -2.39 -0.69 17.18
CA VAL A 341 -2.46 0.48 18.07
C VAL A 341 -2.06 0.12 19.49
N ASP A 342 -2.57 -0.98 20.03
CA ASP A 342 -2.27 -1.44 21.39
C ASP A 342 -0.79 -1.84 21.53
N GLU A 343 -0.23 -2.55 20.53
CA GLU A 343 1.19 -2.89 20.48
C GLU A 343 2.07 -1.62 20.40
N ALA A 344 1.70 -0.65 19.57
CA ALA A 344 2.45 0.60 19.43
C ALA A 344 2.41 1.42 20.74
N ALA A 345 1.23 1.52 21.37
CA ALA A 345 1.07 2.21 22.63
C ALA A 345 1.88 1.54 23.76
N ALA A 346 1.83 0.19 23.87
CA ALA A 346 2.62 -0.56 24.83
C ALA A 346 4.13 -0.37 24.63
N ALA A 347 4.59 -0.36 23.38
CA ALA A 347 5.99 -0.11 23.07
C ALA A 347 6.43 1.31 23.47
N LEU A 348 5.61 2.33 23.23
CA LEU A 348 5.89 3.71 23.64
C LEU A 348 5.89 3.87 25.16
N GLU A 349 4.96 3.22 25.86
CA GLU A 349 4.88 3.23 27.31
C GLU A 349 6.11 2.59 27.98
N SER A 350 6.63 1.52 27.39
CA SER A 350 7.84 0.83 27.91
C SER A 350 9.14 1.61 27.70
N ARG A 351 9.15 2.61 26.86
CA ARG A 351 10.33 3.44 26.51
C ARG A 351 10.34 4.81 27.20
N GLY A 352 9.22 5.23 27.75
CA GLY A 352 9.06 6.51 28.47
C GLY A 352 9.05 6.33 29.93
#